data_6eac2c70194e881036ce020572b599ce
#
_entry.id   6eac2c70194e881036ce020572b599ce
#
_cell.length_a   1.000
_cell.length_b   1.000
_cell.length_c   1.000
_cell.angle_alpha   90.00
_cell.angle_beta   90.00
_cell.angle_gamma   90.00
#
_symmetry.space_group_name_H-M   'P 1'
#
loop_
_entity.id
_entity.type
_entity.pdbx_description
1 polymer ?
#
loop_
_entity_poly.entity_id
_entity_poly.type
_entity_poly.pdbx_seq_one_letter_code
_entity_poly.pdbx_strand_id
1 'polypeptide(L)'
;MVEVGSSIFKRNKDMTKKEIIKVFEERKVRTVWDDKEEKWYFSIVDVVAVLTDSADPKQYIKRMKSRDESLKDNWGTICTLVPLVSEDGKKHKEMTADTEGIFRIIQSIPSPKAEPFKRWMAQVAALRLEQMQDPELSIEQAIADYKRLGYSDQWINRRVKSIEVRKELTDEWNRSGVKEGVEYATLTDIITREWSGMTTRQYKRHKGLKKESLRDNMTNVELALNMLAEASTTEISRQKNPKGFKQSAQVAQEGGSVAAAARKQLESKTGKSVISSEKASDYLLPPEEREND
;
A
#
# COMPACT_ATOMS: atom_id res chain seq x y z
N MET A 1 -35.31 -15.30 5.55
CA MET A 1 -35.08 -14.04 4.84
C MET A 1 -33.70 -13.56 5.26
N VAL A 2 -32.72 -13.77 4.46
CA VAL A 2 -31.39 -13.16 4.26
C VAL A 2 -30.50 -14.20 3.56
N GLU A 3 -30.65 -14.31 2.25
CA GLU A 3 -29.72 -15.07 1.37
C GLU A 3 -29.33 -14.24 0.15
N VAL A 4 -29.14 -12.93 0.30
CA VAL A 4 -28.79 -12.05 -0.82
C VAL A 4 -27.31 -11.65 -0.81
N GLY A 5 -26.62 -11.76 0.33
CA GLY A 5 -25.21 -11.34 0.46
C GLY A 5 -24.19 -12.31 -0.14
N SER A 6 -24.49 -13.61 -0.19
CA SER A 6 -23.53 -14.65 -0.60
C SER A 6 -23.33 -14.80 -2.11
N SER A 7 -24.23 -14.25 -2.94
CA SER A 7 -24.22 -14.45 -4.40
C SER A 7 -23.35 -13.43 -5.15
N ILE A 8 -23.07 -12.28 -4.59
CA ILE A 8 -22.28 -11.23 -5.25
C ILE A 8 -20.78 -11.54 -5.17
N PHE A 9 -20.32 -12.15 -4.09
CA PHE A 9 -18.91 -12.52 -3.89
C PHE A 9 -18.41 -13.67 -4.79
N LYS A 10 -19.30 -14.51 -5.33
CA LYS A 10 -18.90 -15.63 -6.19
C LYS A 10 -18.71 -15.30 -7.68
N ARG A 11 -18.92 -14.06 -8.12
CA ARG A 11 -18.88 -13.67 -9.55
C ARG A 11 -17.77 -12.76 -9.98
N ASN A 12 -16.95 -12.23 -9.06
CA ASN A 12 -15.86 -11.34 -9.42
C ASN A 12 -14.51 -12.06 -9.27
N LYS A 13 -14.01 -12.57 -10.40
CA LYS A 13 -12.55 -12.67 -10.59
C LYS A 13 -12.02 -11.24 -10.71
N ASP A 14 -11.90 -10.58 -9.56
CA ASP A 14 -11.45 -9.20 -9.51
C ASP A 14 -10.03 -9.09 -10.00
N MET A 15 -9.82 -8.23 -10.98
CA MET A 15 -8.48 -7.87 -11.44
C MET A 15 -7.74 -7.19 -10.28
N THR A 16 -6.76 -7.87 -9.73
CA THR A 16 -5.89 -7.34 -8.69
C THR A 16 -5.00 -6.22 -9.23
N LYS A 17 -4.40 -5.41 -8.35
CA LYS A 17 -3.35 -4.43 -8.74
C LYS A 17 -2.25 -5.10 -9.57
N LYS A 18 -1.90 -6.37 -9.28
CA LYS A 18 -1.00 -7.20 -10.07
C LYS A 18 -1.57 -7.54 -11.45
N GLU A 19 -2.87 -7.79 -11.56
CA GLU A 19 -3.50 -8.11 -12.85
C GLU A 19 -3.66 -6.87 -13.73
N ILE A 20 -3.89 -5.69 -13.14
CA ILE A 20 -3.84 -4.42 -13.88
C ILE A 20 -2.43 -4.18 -14.41
N ILE A 21 -1.42 -4.32 -13.55
CA ILE A 21 -0.01 -4.26 -13.95
C ILE A 21 0.25 -5.36 -14.99
N LYS A 22 -0.25 -6.58 -14.79
CA LYS A 22 -0.09 -7.71 -15.69
C LYS A 22 -0.77 -7.52 -17.05
N VAL A 23 -1.96 -6.90 -17.11
CA VAL A 23 -2.58 -6.49 -18.39
C VAL A 23 -1.70 -5.48 -19.12
N PHE A 24 -1.01 -4.60 -18.39
CA PHE A 24 -0.04 -3.68 -18.98
C PHE A 24 1.33 -4.33 -19.23
N GLU A 25 1.80 -5.27 -18.38
CA GLU A 25 3.05 -6.02 -18.56
C GLU A 25 2.98 -7.03 -19.71
N GLU A 26 1.92 -7.80 -19.83
CA GLU A 26 1.71 -8.75 -20.94
C GLU A 26 1.57 -8.06 -22.29
N ARG A 27 1.22 -6.77 -22.32
CA ARG A 27 1.06 -5.96 -23.53
C ARG A 27 2.09 -4.83 -23.68
N LYS A 28 3.26 -4.92 -23.00
CA LYS A 28 4.39 -4.01 -23.17
C LYS A 28 4.07 -2.52 -22.93
N VAL A 29 3.27 -2.17 -21.93
CA VAL A 29 3.14 -0.77 -21.49
C VAL A 29 4.38 -0.41 -20.69
N ARG A 30 5.18 0.53 -21.18
CA ARG A 30 6.36 1.01 -20.48
C ARG A 30 5.95 1.85 -19.27
N THR A 31 6.58 1.58 -18.13
CA THR A 31 6.33 2.24 -16.87
C THR A 31 7.64 2.66 -16.22
N VAL A 32 7.58 3.71 -15.40
CA VAL A 32 8.70 4.12 -14.56
C VAL A 32 8.18 4.52 -13.19
N TRP A 33 8.97 4.21 -12.19
CA TRP A 33 8.71 4.68 -10.84
C TRP A 33 9.50 5.95 -10.56
N ASP A 34 8.85 6.95 -10.00
CA ASP A 34 9.48 8.15 -9.47
C ASP A 34 9.65 8.03 -7.95
N ASP A 35 10.90 7.98 -7.48
CA ASP A 35 11.23 7.82 -6.06
C ASP A 35 10.96 9.10 -5.24
N LYS A 36 10.82 10.27 -5.87
CA LYS A 36 10.55 11.54 -5.19
C LYS A 36 9.06 11.73 -4.96
N GLU A 37 8.29 11.49 -6.02
CA GLU A 37 6.83 11.62 -6.01
C GLU A 37 6.15 10.38 -5.42
N GLU A 38 6.90 9.26 -5.26
CA GLU A 38 6.38 7.94 -4.87
C GLU A 38 5.22 7.47 -5.74
N LYS A 39 5.34 7.69 -7.07
CA LYS A 39 4.31 7.41 -8.06
C LYS A 39 4.81 6.57 -9.22
N TRP A 40 3.93 5.74 -9.77
CA TRP A 40 4.13 5.10 -11.06
C TRP A 40 3.68 6.02 -12.18
N TYR A 41 4.51 6.15 -13.21
CA TYR A 41 4.18 6.80 -14.46
C TYR A 41 4.13 5.81 -15.61
N PHE A 42 3.11 5.94 -16.44
CA PHE A 42 2.80 5.04 -17.55
C PHE A 42 2.91 5.79 -18.88
N SER A 43 3.46 5.14 -19.92
CA SER A 43 3.46 5.68 -21.27
C SER A 43 2.04 5.77 -21.82
N ILE A 44 1.56 6.98 -22.09
CA ILE A 44 0.22 7.20 -22.64
C ILE A 44 0.08 6.58 -24.02
N VAL A 45 1.14 6.67 -24.82
CA VAL A 45 1.16 6.10 -26.18
C VAL A 45 0.95 4.60 -26.14
N ASP A 46 1.63 3.90 -25.21
CA ASP A 46 1.53 2.45 -25.09
C ASP A 46 0.14 2.02 -24.57
N VAL A 47 -0.41 2.75 -23.57
CA VAL A 47 -1.76 2.49 -23.06
C VAL A 47 -2.81 2.65 -24.17
N VAL A 48 -2.73 3.72 -24.94
CA VAL A 48 -3.65 3.95 -26.06
C VAL A 48 -3.48 2.88 -27.14
N ALA A 49 -2.25 2.48 -27.48
CA ALA A 49 -2.00 1.40 -28.44
C ALA A 49 -2.66 0.09 -28.00
N VAL A 50 -2.50 -0.28 -26.74
CA VAL A 50 -3.05 -1.51 -26.15
C VAL A 50 -4.58 -1.51 -26.16
N LEU A 51 -5.20 -0.36 -25.82
CA LEU A 51 -6.66 -0.27 -25.64
C LEU A 51 -7.43 0.06 -26.94
N THR A 52 -6.73 0.38 -28.04
CA THR A 52 -7.40 0.82 -29.27
C THR A 52 -7.00 0.04 -30.52
N ASP A 53 -5.89 -0.74 -30.46
CA ASP A 53 -5.22 -1.34 -31.64
C ASP A 53 -4.93 -0.30 -32.76
N SER A 54 -4.74 0.95 -32.37
CA SER A 54 -4.46 2.00 -33.34
C SER A 54 -3.07 1.80 -33.94
N ALA A 55 -2.99 1.83 -35.27
CA ALA A 55 -1.72 1.83 -35.97
C ALA A 55 -0.90 3.13 -35.70
N ASP A 56 -1.58 4.21 -35.34
CA ASP A 56 -0.96 5.48 -34.94
C ASP A 56 -1.58 6.01 -33.62
N PRO A 57 -1.08 5.54 -32.47
CA PRO A 57 -1.57 5.99 -31.16
C PRO A 57 -1.38 7.50 -30.91
N LYS A 58 -0.34 8.10 -31.48
CA LYS A 58 -0.10 9.56 -31.33
C LYS A 58 -1.19 10.37 -32.01
N GLN A 59 -1.57 10.01 -33.21
CA GLN A 59 -2.67 10.64 -33.93
C GLN A 59 -4.03 10.36 -33.24
N TYR A 60 -4.19 9.15 -32.68
CA TYR A 60 -5.37 8.83 -31.88
C TYR A 60 -5.51 9.75 -30.67
N ILE A 61 -4.44 9.96 -29.89
CA ILE A 61 -4.40 10.89 -28.74
C ILE A 61 -4.78 12.29 -29.18
N LYS A 62 -4.26 12.79 -30.31
CA LYS A 62 -4.59 14.12 -30.83
C LYS A 62 -6.09 14.25 -31.13
N ARG A 63 -6.69 13.24 -31.78
CA ARG A 63 -8.15 13.20 -32.06
C ARG A 63 -8.98 13.05 -30.80
N MET A 64 -8.53 12.25 -29.82
CA MET A 64 -9.20 12.09 -28.54
C MET A 64 -9.27 13.42 -27.78
N LYS A 65 -8.15 14.16 -27.70
CA LYS A 65 -8.11 15.49 -27.08
C LYS A 65 -9.03 16.49 -27.78
N SER A 66 -9.15 16.43 -29.11
CA SER A 66 -10.05 17.35 -29.84
C SER A 66 -11.54 17.06 -29.62
N ARG A 67 -11.90 15.85 -29.15
CA ARG A 67 -13.28 15.45 -28.85
C ARG A 67 -13.67 15.66 -27.39
N ASP A 68 -12.71 15.62 -26.49
CA ASP A 68 -12.89 15.79 -25.04
C ASP A 68 -12.22 17.10 -24.61
N GLU A 69 -13.01 18.17 -24.57
CA GLU A 69 -12.54 19.52 -24.24
C GLU A 69 -11.95 19.56 -22.82
N SER A 70 -12.60 18.90 -21.86
CA SER A 70 -12.11 18.80 -20.48
C SER A 70 -10.75 18.10 -20.39
N LEU A 71 -10.54 17.02 -21.15
CA LEU A 71 -9.26 16.35 -21.24
C LEU A 71 -8.20 17.25 -21.90
N LYS A 72 -8.56 18.00 -22.93
CA LYS A 72 -7.68 18.91 -23.64
C LYS A 72 -7.17 20.02 -22.71
N ASP A 73 -8.07 20.66 -21.98
CA ASP A 73 -7.76 21.80 -21.11
C ASP A 73 -6.91 21.38 -19.90
N ASN A 74 -7.15 20.18 -19.37
CA ASN A 74 -6.40 19.62 -18.24
C ASN A 74 -5.20 18.75 -18.66
N TRP A 75 -4.85 18.68 -19.94
CA TRP A 75 -3.79 17.80 -20.43
C TRP A 75 -2.43 18.06 -19.77
N GLY A 76 -2.08 19.32 -19.55
CA GLY A 76 -0.81 19.70 -18.91
C GLY A 76 -0.74 19.39 -17.42
N THR A 77 -1.89 19.24 -16.77
CA THR A 77 -1.98 18.84 -15.35
C THR A 77 -1.97 17.30 -15.20
N ILE A 78 -2.64 16.60 -16.13
CA ILE A 78 -2.78 15.14 -16.14
C ILE A 78 -1.50 14.47 -16.59
N CYS A 79 -0.76 15.11 -17.52
CA CYS A 79 0.36 14.48 -18.21
C CYS A 79 1.68 15.19 -17.92
N THR A 80 2.75 14.42 -17.80
CA THR A 80 4.11 14.93 -17.59
C THR A 80 5.11 14.22 -18.50
N LEU A 81 6.25 14.86 -18.77
CA LEU A 81 7.35 14.28 -19.53
C LEU A 81 8.32 13.57 -18.60
N VAL A 82 8.44 12.25 -18.74
CA VAL A 82 9.36 11.43 -17.95
C VAL A 82 10.27 10.64 -18.88
N PRO A 83 11.56 10.45 -18.53
CA PRO A 83 12.46 9.61 -19.30
C PRO A 83 12.05 8.12 -19.19
N LEU A 84 11.60 7.52 -20.29
CA LEU A 84 11.33 6.10 -20.43
C LEU A 84 12.41 5.42 -21.29
N VAL A 85 12.68 4.16 -21.00
CA VAL A 85 13.58 3.35 -21.82
C VAL A 85 12.80 2.91 -23.08
N SER A 86 13.32 3.25 -24.24
CA SER A 86 12.79 2.85 -25.55
C SER A 86 13.38 1.50 -26.00
N GLU A 87 12.86 0.95 -27.10
CA GLU A 87 13.31 -0.34 -27.65
C GLU A 87 14.80 -0.33 -28.06
N ASP A 88 15.36 0.84 -28.37
CA ASP A 88 16.77 1.05 -28.64
C ASP A 88 17.69 1.05 -27.40
N GLY A 89 17.10 0.83 -26.21
CA GLY A 89 17.78 0.86 -24.92
C GLY A 89 18.12 2.26 -24.40
N LYS A 90 17.78 3.33 -25.14
CA LYS A 90 18.02 4.71 -24.72
C LYS A 90 16.84 5.28 -23.97
N LYS A 91 17.13 6.25 -23.09
CA LYS A 91 16.09 7.00 -22.37
C LYS A 91 15.62 8.18 -23.21
N HIS A 92 14.36 8.20 -23.59
CA HIS A 92 13.72 9.31 -24.26
C HIS A 92 12.64 9.93 -23.36
N LYS A 93 12.51 11.27 -23.40
CA LYS A 93 11.39 11.95 -22.71
C LYS A 93 10.11 11.66 -23.47
N GLU A 94 9.20 10.97 -22.81
CA GLU A 94 7.89 10.64 -23.37
C GLU A 94 6.76 11.20 -22.50
N MET A 95 5.62 11.44 -23.12
CA MET A 95 4.42 11.87 -22.40
C MET A 95 3.86 10.69 -21.60
N THR A 96 3.79 10.88 -20.30
CA THR A 96 3.33 9.90 -19.32
C THR A 96 2.23 10.52 -18.46
N ALA A 97 1.50 9.67 -17.77
CA ALA A 97 0.60 10.07 -16.71
C ALA A 97 0.74 9.12 -15.51
N ASP A 98 0.44 9.61 -14.32
CA ASP A 98 0.33 8.76 -13.14
C ASP A 98 -0.95 7.91 -13.20
N THR A 99 -1.22 7.13 -12.16
CA THR A 99 -2.37 6.21 -12.14
C THR A 99 -3.70 6.94 -12.31
N GLU A 100 -3.87 8.10 -11.67
CA GLU A 100 -5.09 8.90 -11.77
C GLU A 100 -5.26 9.46 -13.18
N GLY A 101 -4.19 10.04 -13.72
CA GLY A 101 -4.17 10.58 -15.06
C GLY A 101 -4.43 9.53 -16.14
N ILE A 102 -3.86 8.32 -15.99
CA ILE A 102 -4.14 7.20 -16.91
C ILE A 102 -5.62 6.79 -16.84
N PHE A 103 -6.21 6.71 -15.67
CA PHE A 103 -7.64 6.39 -15.54
C PHE A 103 -8.52 7.45 -16.21
N ARG A 104 -8.19 8.73 -16.03
CA ARG A 104 -8.89 9.82 -16.72
C ARG A 104 -8.77 9.71 -18.25
N ILE A 105 -7.60 9.39 -18.77
CA ILE A 105 -7.38 9.19 -20.21
C ILE A 105 -8.18 7.99 -20.73
N ILE A 106 -8.19 6.86 -20.02
CA ILE A 106 -8.93 5.64 -20.41
C ILE A 106 -10.43 5.91 -20.52
N GLN A 107 -11.00 6.72 -19.63
CA GLN A 107 -12.42 7.11 -19.70
C GLN A 107 -12.77 7.78 -21.03
N SER A 108 -11.84 8.54 -21.62
CA SER A 108 -12.02 9.25 -22.91
C SER A 108 -11.79 8.37 -24.14
N ILE A 109 -11.41 7.09 -23.98
CA ILE A 109 -11.17 6.16 -25.10
C ILE A 109 -12.48 5.48 -25.50
N PRO A 110 -13.11 5.77 -26.64
CA PRO A 110 -14.35 5.14 -27.08
C PRO A 110 -14.07 3.80 -27.82
N SER A 111 -13.23 2.95 -27.24
CA SER A 111 -12.88 1.66 -27.83
C SER A 111 -13.55 0.52 -27.06
N PRO A 112 -14.12 -0.50 -27.75
CA PRO A 112 -14.62 -1.70 -27.09
C PRO A 112 -13.57 -2.41 -26.22
N LYS A 113 -12.28 -2.29 -26.55
CA LYS A 113 -11.19 -2.86 -25.78
C LYS A 113 -10.94 -2.13 -24.46
N ALA A 114 -11.32 -0.88 -24.36
CA ALA A 114 -11.23 -0.12 -23.10
C ALA A 114 -12.42 -0.42 -22.16
N GLU A 115 -13.51 -1.00 -22.69
CA GLU A 115 -14.75 -1.20 -21.95
C GLU A 115 -14.62 -2.13 -20.72
N PRO A 116 -13.90 -3.27 -20.78
CA PRO A 116 -13.67 -4.10 -19.61
C PRO A 116 -12.95 -3.34 -18.49
N PHE A 117 -12.00 -2.48 -18.85
CA PHE A 117 -11.26 -1.66 -17.89
C PHE A 117 -12.12 -0.55 -17.27
N LYS A 118 -12.95 0.12 -18.08
CA LYS A 118 -13.90 1.11 -17.57
C LYS A 118 -14.92 0.50 -16.61
N ARG A 119 -15.41 -0.69 -16.93
CA ARG A 119 -16.35 -1.44 -16.08
C ARG A 119 -15.70 -1.82 -14.75
N TRP A 120 -14.45 -2.29 -14.80
CA TRP A 120 -13.69 -2.57 -13.58
C TRP A 120 -13.49 -1.31 -12.73
N MET A 121 -13.13 -0.15 -13.31
CA MET A 121 -13.03 1.11 -12.55
C MET A 121 -14.35 1.48 -11.87
N ALA A 122 -15.47 1.30 -12.56
CA ALA A 122 -16.79 1.58 -12.00
C ALA A 122 -17.10 0.63 -10.82
N GLN A 123 -16.75 -0.65 -10.92
CA GLN A 123 -16.91 -1.63 -9.83
C GLN A 123 -16.07 -1.27 -8.61
N VAL A 124 -14.79 -0.89 -8.82
CA VAL A 124 -13.91 -0.45 -7.73
C VAL A 124 -14.45 0.80 -7.04
N ALA A 125 -14.97 1.77 -7.81
CA ALA A 125 -15.57 2.97 -7.25
C ALA A 125 -16.85 2.65 -6.46
N ALA A 126 -17.72 1.78 -6.98
CA ALA A 126 -18.94 1.34 -6.30
C ALA A 126 -18.60 0.63 -4.97
N LEU A 127 -17.68 -0.33 -5.00
CA LEU A 127 -17.20 -1.02 -3.80
C LEU A 127 -16.65 -0.03 -2.76
N ARG A 128 -15.91 0.98 -3.19
CA ARG A 128 -15.39 2.00 -2.27
C ARG A 128 -16.50 2.82 -1.62
N LEU A 129 -17.55 3.14 -2.35
CA LEU A 129 -18.72 3.83 -1.79
C LEU A 129 -19.45 2.95 -0.74
N GLU A 130 -19.60 1.65 -1.02
CA GLU A 130 -20.16 0.68 -0.07
C GLU A 130 -19.31 0.59 1.20
N GLN A 131 -17.99 0.49 1.07
CA GLN A 131 -17.05 0.50 2.19
C GLN A 131 -17.06 1.80 3.02
N MET A 132 -17.45 2.92 2.41
CA MET A 132 -17.62 4.19 3.15
C MET A 132 -18.91 4.20 3.97
N GLN A 133 -19.93 3.46 3.56
CA GLN A 133 -21.19 3.31 4.29
C GLN A 133 -21.08 2.22 5.35
N ASP A 134 -20.37 1.13 5.04
CA ASP A 134 -20.10 0.02 5.94
C ASP A 134 -18.58 -0.21 6.06
N PRO A 135 -17.93 0.34 7.08
CA PRO A 135 -16.49 0.18 7.28
C PRO A 135 -16.03 -1.26 7.53
N GLU A 136 -16.92 -2.17 7.96
CA GLU A 136 -16.57 -3.59 8.17
C GLU A 136 -16.16 -4.25 6.86
N LEU A 137 -16.77 -3.88 5.75
CA LEU A 137 -16.41 -4.37 4.41
C LEU A 137 -14.94 -4.07 4.05
N SER A 138 -14.37 -2.96 4.55
CA SER A 138 -12.96 -2.65 4.34
C SER A 138 -12.04 -3.60 5.11
N ILE A 139 -12.45 -4.04 6.28
CA ILE A 139 -11.71 -5.01 7.12
C ILE A 139 -11.79 -6.39 6.47
N GLU A 140 -12.98 -6.81 6.06
CA GLU A 140 -13.18 -8.08 5.35
C GLU A 140 -12.38 -8.14 4.05
N GLN A 141 -12.39 -7.05 3.28
CA GLN A 141 -11.59 -6.96 2.05
C GLN A 141 -10.08 -7.06 2.35
N ALA A 142 -9.60 -6.41 3.40
CA ALA A 142 -8.20 -6.50 3.81
C ALA A 142 -7.81 -7.93 4.21
N ILE A 143 -8.68 -8.63 4.95
CA ILE A 143 -8.49 -10.03 5.31
C ILE A 143 -8.43 -10.91 4.05
N ALA A 144 -9.40 -10.76 3.14
CA ALA A 144 -9.44 -11.49 1.89
C ALA A 144 -8.19 -11.24 1.03
N ASP A 145 -7.71 -9.99 0.98
CA ASP A 145 -6.50 -9.64 0.25
C ASP A 145 -5.25 -10.32 0.84
N TYR A 146 -5.10 -10.34 2.17
CA TYR A 146 -4.00 -11.05 2.81
C TYR A 146 -4.08 -12.57 2.60
N LYS A 147 -5.28 -13.17 2.69
CA LYS A 147 -5.48 -14.61 2.37
C LYS A 147 -5.05 -14.92 0.94
N ARG A 148 -5.50 -14.14 -0.03
CA ARG A 148 -5.12 -14.28 -1.44
C ARG A 148 -3.61 -14.16 -1.66
N LEU A 149 -2.93 -13.31 -0.89
CA LEU A 149 -1.46 -13.20 -0.89
C LEU A 149 -0.78 -14.42 -0.26
N GLY A 150 -1.52 -15.29 0.44
CA GLY A 150 -1.04 -16.52 1.05
C GLY A 150 -0.58 -16.36 2.50
N TYR A 151 -0.97 -15.28 3.19
CA TYR A 151 -0.70 -15.16 4.61
C TYR A 151 -1.61 -16.07 5.42
N SER A 152 -1.07 -16.71 6.47
CA SER A 152 -1.85 -17.57 7.37
C SER A 152 -2.85 -16.74 8.19
N ASP A 153 -3.99 -17.35 8.55
CA ASP A 153 -5.01 -16.71 9.40
C ASP A 153 -4.41 -16.20 10.72
N GLN A 154 -3.46 -16.94 11.29
CA GLN A 154 -2.78 -16.51 12.52
C GLN A 154 -2.01 -15.20 12.33
N TRP A 155 -1.33 -15.04 11.19
CA TRP A 155 -0.63 -13.79 10.87
C TRP A 155 -1.61 -12.65 10.57
N ILE A 156 -2.68 -12.94 9.81
CA ILE A 156 -3.71 -11.97 9.45
C ILE A 156 -4.37 -11.39 10.71
N ASN A 157 -4.80 -12.26 11.63
CA ASN A 157 -5.42 -11.82 12.89
C ASN A 157 -4.48 -10.91 13.70
N ARG A 158 -3.19 -11.24 13.79
CA ARG A 158 -2.21 -10.37 14.44
C ARG A 158 -2.03 -9.05 13.72
N ARG A 159 -2.02 -9.08 12.39
CA ARG A 159 -1.87 -7.87 11.58
C ARG A 159 -3.05 -6.93 11.75
N VAL A 160 -4.27 -7.45 11.74
CA VAL A 160 -5.49 -6.67 12.02
C VAL A 160 -5.42 -6.07 13.42
N LYS A 161 -5.07 -6.86 14.44
CA LYS A 161 -4.90 -6.36 15.81
C LYS A 161 -3.83 -5.27 15.92
N SER A 162 -2.74 -5.38 15.14
CA SER A 162 -1.70 -4.35 15.12
C SER A 162 -2.18 -3.01 14.53
N ILE A 163 -3.18 -3.03 13.65
CA ILE A 163 -3.80 -1.80 13.12
C ILE A 163 -4.59 -1.09 14.22
N GLU A 164 -5.34 -1.85 15.02
CA GLU A 164 -6.10 -1.33 16.16
C GLU A 164 -5.17 -0.68 17.20
N VAL A 165 -4.14 -1.42 17.65
CA VAL A 165 -3.13 -0.90 18.59
C VAL A 165 -2.47 0.37 18.04
N ARG A 166 -2.17 0.41 16.75
CA ARG A 166 -1.61 1.59 16.11
C ARG A 166 -2.58 2.77 16.10
N LYS A 167 -3.85 2.51 15.87
CA LYS A 167 -4.88 3.55 15.90
C LYS A 167 -5.00 4.15 17.30
N GLU A 168 -5.08 3.33 18.34
CA GLU A 168 -5.10 3.81 19.72
C GLU A 168 -3.92 4.72 20.05
N LEU A 169 -2.72 4.35 19.61
CA LEU A 169 -1.52 5.16 19.80
C LEU A 169 -1.61 6.51 19.07
N THR A 170 -2.09 6.54 17.83
CA THR A 170 -2.22 7.79 17.07
C THR A 170 -3.33 8.68 17.63
N ASP A 171 -4.43 8.12 18.10
CA ASP A 171 -5.50 8.83 18.78
C ASP A 171 -4.96 9.48 20.09
N GLU A 172 -4.12 8.77 20.82
CA GLU A 172 -3.45 9.27 22.01
C GLU A 172 -2.46 10.40 21.71
N TRP A 173 -1.71 10.31 20.61
CA TRP A 173 -0.83 11.40 20.16
C TRP A 173 -1.62 12.65 19.76
N ASN A 174 -2.75 12.47 19.06
CA ASN A 174 -3.65 13.56 18.73
C ASN A 174 -4.20 14.24 20.02
N ARG A 175 -4.65 13.46 21.00
CA ARG A 175 -5.08 13.95 22.32
C ARG A 175 -3.97 14.75 23.03
N SER A 176 -2.73 14.32 22.86
CA SER A 176 -1.56 14.97 23.44
C SER A 176 -1.12 16.23 22.68
N GLY A 177 -1.76 16.57 21.58
CA GLY A 177 -1.46 17.75 20.75
C GLY A 177 -0.24 17.57 19.85
N VAL A 178 0.13 16.33 19.53
CA VAL A 178 1.16 16.02 18.53
C VAL A 178 0.56 16.21 17.12
N LYS A 179 1.31 16.81 16.23
CA LYS A 179 0.87 17.08 14.85
C LYS A 179 1.06 15.85 13.96
N GLU A 180 0.04 15.54 13.16
CA GLU A 180 0.15 14.50 12.14
C GLU A 180 1.28 14.78 11.15
N GLY A 181 1.68 13.73 10.44
CA GLY A 181 2.76 13.80 9.45
C GLY A 181 4.14 13.60 10.08
N VAL A 182 4.99 14.60 10.04
CA VAL A 182 6.41 14.49 10.44
C VAL A 182 6.59 14.12 11.91
N GLU A 183 5.78 14.69 12.82
CA GLU A 183 5.92 14.37 14.25
C GLU A 183 5.49 12.93 14.54
N TYR A 184 4.39 12.43 13.94
CA TYR A 184 3.98 11.03 14.07
C TYR A 184 5.03 10.08 13.49
N ALA A 185 5.62 10.42 12.34
CA ALA A 185 6.68 9.62 11.74
C ALA A 185 7.92 9.57 12.65
N THR A 186 8.28 10.70 13.27
CA THR A 186 9.42 10.79 14.19
C THR A 186 9.18 9.97 15.46
N LEU A 187 7.99 10.06 16.07
CA LEU A 187 7.62 9.25 17.24
C LEU A 187 7.63 7.76 16.91
N THR A 188 7.13 7.39 15.75
CA THR A 188 7.19 6.00 15.25
C THR A 188 8.63 5.51 15.12
N ASP A 189 9.50 6.37 14.62
CA ASP A 189 10.92 6.06 14.46
C ASP A 189 11.62 5.89 15.82
N ILE A 190 11.27 6.72 16.81
CA ILE A 190 11.76 6.59 18.19
C ILE A 190 11.35 5.23 18.76
N ILE A 191 10.06 4.89 18.73
CA ILE A 191 9.56 3.59 19.21
C ILE A 191 10.29 2.44 18.53
N THR A 192 10.36 2.48 17.20
CA THR A 192 10.99 1.42 16.40
C THR A 192 12.47 1.27 16.76
N ARG A 193 13.19 2.37 16.89
CA ARG A 193 14.61 2.36 17.25
C ARG A 193 14.86 1.83 18.65
N GLU A 194 14.03 2.20 19.61
CA GLU A 194 14.19 1.75 20.99
C GLU A 194 14.03 0.21 21.11
N TRP A 195 12.99 -0.36 20.51
CA TRP A 195 12.80 -1.80 20.66
C TRP A 195 13.63 -2.63 19.69
N SER A 196 13.88 -2.18 18.46
CA SER A 196 14.58 -2.96 17.43
C SER A 196 16.08 -2.65 17.36
N GLY A 197 16.52 -1.48 17.84
CA GLY A 197 17.88 -0.96 17.64
C GLY A 197 18.09 -0.29 16.29
N MET A 198 17.06 -0.15 15.46
CA MET A 198 17.13 0.41 14.11
C MET A 198 16.02 1.44 13.90
N THR A 199 16.31 2.51 13.15
CA THR A 199 15.25 3.38 12.62
C THR A 199 14.38 2.58 11.63
N THR A 200 13.16 3.02 11.39
CA THR A 200 12.25 2.40 10.40
C THR A 200 12.92 2.22 9.03
N ARG A 201 13.69 3.23 8.60
CA ARG A 201 14.43 3.18 7.33
C ARG A 201 15.57 2.15 7.34
N GLN A 202 16.30 2.03 8.45
CA GLN A 202 17.36 1.02 8.60
C GLN A 202 16.76 -0.38 8.63
N TYR A 203 15.63 -0.55 9.34
CA TYR A 203 14.97 -1.83 9.44
C TYR A 203 14.38 -2.28 8.08
N LYS A 204 13.77 -1.36 7.33
CA LYS A 204 13.36 -1.65 5.94
C LYS A 204 14.55 -2.13 5.10
N ARG A 205 15.69 -1.45 5.17
CA ARG A 205 16.90 -1.87 4.44
C ARG A 205 17.42 -3.25 4.90
N HIS A 206 17.41 -3.50 6.20
CA HIS A 206 17.82 -4.79 6.76
C HIS A 206 16.96 -5.95 6.22
N LYS A 207 15.65 -5.71 6.01
CA LYS A 207 14.73 -6.66 5.39
C LYS A 207 14.73 -6.62 3.85
N GLY A 208 15.57 -5.81 3.21
CA GLY A 208 15.62 -5.68 1.75
C GLY A 208 14.34 -5.07 1.14
N LEU A 209 13.61 -4.27 1.93
CA LEU A 209 12.38 -3.59 1.49
C LEU A 209 12.73 -2.23 0.88
N LYS A 210 11.99 -1.85 -0.16
CA LYS A 210 12.08 -0.52 -0.80
C LYS A 210 10.91 0.35 -0.37
N LYS A 211 9.69 -0.01 -0.75
CA LYS A 211 8.44 0.74 -0.57
C LYS A 211 7.44 0.03 0.31
N GLU A 212 7.62 -1.27 0.42
CA GLU A 212 6.72 -2.14 1.14
C GLU A 212 6.58 -1.68 2.59
N SER A 213 5.41 -1.93 3.18
CA SER A 213 5.17 -1.66 4.60
C SER A 213 6.11 -2.52 5.45
N LEU A 214 6.80 -1.91 6.41
CA LEU A 214 7.64 -2.67 7.33
C LEU A 214 6.82 -3.68 8.14
N ARG A 215 5.64 -3.28 8.63
CA ARG A 215 4.77 -4.15 9.44
C ARG A 215 4.25 -5.36 8.66
N ASP A 216 3.95 -5.20 7.38
CA ASP A 216 3.51 -6.30 6.51
C ASP A 216 4.63 -7.30 6.21
N ASN A 217 5.87 -6.94 6.56
CA ASN A 217 7.06 -7.76 6.37
C ASN A 217 7.74 -8.16 7.69
N MET A 218 7.11 -7.89 8.82
CA MET A 218 7.56 -8.38 10.12
C MET A 218 7.16 -9.84 10.33
N THR A 219 8.07 -10.63 10.88
CA THR A 219 7.73 -11.97 11.39
C THR A 219 6.72 -11.87 12.54
N ASN A 220 6.12 -12.99 12.91
CA ASN A 220 5.14 -13.01 13.99
C ASN A 220 5.67 -12.46 15.33
N VAL A 221 6.93 -12.71 15.64
CA VAL A 221 7.57 -12.25 16.89
C VAL A 221 7.90 -10.76 16.81
N GLU A 222 8.44 -10.32 15.69
CA GLU A 222 8.71 -8.89 15.46
C GLU A 222 7.43 -8.05 15.53
N LEU A 223 6.35 -8.54 14.92
CA LEU A 223 5.06 -7.86 14.95
C LEU A 223 4.49 -7.79 16.38
N ALA A 224 4.61 -8.88 17.16
CA ALA A 224 4.18 -8.90 18.56
C ALA A 224 4.97 -7.90 19.42
N LEU A 225 6.28 -7.80 19.25
CA LEU A 225 7.11 -6.83 19.97
C LEU A 225 6.82 -5.40 19.53
N ASN A 226 6.56 -5.17 18.26
CA ASN A 226 6.14 -3.85 17.80
C ASN A 226 4.80 -3.42 18.41
N MET A 227 3.83 -4.35 18.48
CA MET A 227 2.55 -4.10 19.16
C MET A 227 2.75 -3.82 20.64
N LEU A 228 3.61 -4.57 21.32
CA LEU A 228 3.93 -4.33 22.73
C LEU A 228 4.52 -2.94 22.94
N ALA A 229 5.45 -2.50 22.09
CA ALA A 229 6.03 -1.17 22.16
C ALA A 229 4.97 -0.07 21.98
N GLU A 230 4.08 -0.22 21.00
CA GLU A 230 3.01 0.73 20.71
C GLU A 230 1.97 0.77 21.85
N ALA A 231 1.51 -0.38 22.33
CA ALA A 231 0.56 -0.47 23.43
C ALA A 231 1.14 0.08 24.74
N SER A 232 2.41 -0.25 25.06
CA SER A 232 3.09 0.29 26.25
C SER A 232 3.22 1.81 26.16
N THR A 233 3.54 2.34 24.98
CA THR A 233 3.59 3.79 24.76
C THR A 233 2.23 4.44 25.02
N THR A 234 1.16 3.85 24.51
CA THR A 234 -0.22 4.32 24.70
C THR A 234 -0.58 4.36 26.21
N GLU A 235 -0.31 3.27 26.92
CA GLU A 235 -0.66 3.16 28.34
C GLU A 235 0.16 4.14 29.21
N ILE A 236 1.47 4.24 28.96
CA ILE A 236 2.33 5.22 29.66
C ILE A 236 1.86 6.65 29.36
N SER A 237 1.46 6.93 28.12
CA SER A 237 0.93 8.24 27.73
C SER A 237 -0.36 8.57 28.46
N ARG A 238 -1.29 7.63 28.60
CA ARG A 238 -2.52 7.81 29.36
C ARG A 238 -2.24 8.19 30.81
N GLN A 239 -1.26 7.54 31.42
CA GLN A 239 -0.88 7.79 32.83
C GLN A 239 -0.13 9.12 33.03
N LYS A 240 0.82 9.42 32.12
CA LYS A 240 1.67 10.61 32.26
C LYS A 240 1.05 11.87 31.67
N ASN A 241 0.02 11.75 30.83
CA ASN A 241 -0.69 12.85 30.19
C ASN A 241 0.25 13.88 29.51
N PRO A 242 1.17 13.44 28.61
CA PRO A 242 2.14 14.31 27.97
C PRO A 242 1.45 15.41 27.15
N LYS A 243 2.13 16.55 26.99
CA LYS A 243 1.68 17.66 26.17
C LYS A 243 2.70 17.96 25.07
N GLY A 244 2.22 17.85 23.83
CA GLY A 244 2.99 18.11 22.63
C GLY A 244 4.12 17.11 22.36
N PHE A 245 4.84 17.35 21.28
CA PHE A 245 5.82 16.41 20.74
C PHE A 245 6.93 16.03 21.73
N LYS A 246 7.54 17.01 22.45
CA LYS A 246 8.72 16.75 23.29
C LYS A 246 8.43 15.73 24.41
N GLN A 247 7.31 15.89 25.11
CA GLN A 247 6.93 14.96 26.18
C GLN A 247 6.48 13.61 25.60
N SER A 248 5.77 13.62 24.47
CA SER A 248 5.38 12.39 23.78
C SER A 248 6.59 11.60 23.27
N ALA A 249 7.67 12.27 22.88
CA ALA A 249 8.92 11.60 22.50
C ALA A 249 9.58 10.85 23.68
N GLN A 250 9.55 11.41 24.90
CA GLN A 250 10.04 10.72 26.09
C GLN A 250 9.19 9.47 26.40
N VAL A 251 7.86 9.62 26.32
CA VAL A 251 6.93 8.48 26.48
C VAL A 251 7.16 7.40 25.42
N ALA A 252 7.41 7.79 24.16
CA ALA A 252 7.73 6.87 23.07
C ALA A 252 9.02 6.06 23.34
N GLN A 253 10.05 6.70 23.92
CA GLN A 253 11.25 5.99 24.35
C GLN A 253 10.95 4.99 25.47
N GLU A 254 10.20 5.38 26.48
CA GLU A 254 9.83 4.49 27.57
C GLU A 254 9.01 3.28 27.08
N GLY A 255 7.98 3.50 26.25
CA GLY A 255 7.20 2.42 25.68
C GLY A 255 8.00 1.48 24.80
N GLY A 256 8.89 2.03 23.97
CA GLY A 256 9.84 1.24 23.18
C GLY A 256 10.78 0.41 24.04
N SER A 257 11.25 0.95 25.18
CA SER A 257 12.14 0.26 26.10
C SER A 257 11.54 -0.99 26.76
N VAL A 258 10.21 -1.00 26.99
CA VAL A 258 9.49 -2.18 27.48
C VAL A 258 9.63 -3.34 26.51
N ALA A 259 9.38 -3.10 25.24
CA ALA A 259 9.53 -4.13 24.21
C ALA A 259 11.01 -4.51 23.97
N ALA A 260 11.94 -3.56 24.12
CA ALA A 260 13.38 -3.86 24.08
C ALA A 260 13.81 -4.83 25.18
N ALA A 261 13.30 -4.65 26.40
CA ALA A 261 13.56 -5.57 27.52
C ALA A 261 13.00 -6.97 27.22
N ALA A 262 11.76 -7.05 26.75
CA ALA A 262 11.13 -8.31 26.34
C ALA A 262 11.92 -9.01 25.22
N ARG A 263 12.36 -8.28 24.20
CA ARG A 263 13.22 -8.79 23.12
C ARG A 263 14.51 -9.39 23.67
N LYS A 264 15.25 -8.64 24.46
CA LYS A 264 16.53 -9.09 25.04
C LYS A 264 16.36 -10.37 25.86
N GLN A 265 15.28 -10.44 26.65
CA GLN A 265 14.98 -11.61 27.44
C GLN A 265 14.66 -12.84 26.57
N LEU A 266 13.91 -12.65 25.49
CA LEU A 266 13.60 -13.72 24.55
C LEU A 266 14.87 -14.19 23.83
N GLU A 267 15.70 -13.27 23.33
CA GLU A 267 16.96 -13.58 22.65
C GLU A 267 17.92 -14.32 23.58
N SER A 268 17.99 -13.94 24.86
CA SER A 268 18.79 -14.63 25.88
C SER A 268 18.35 -16.08 26.12
N LYS A 269 17.03 -16.34 26.07
CA LYS A 269 16.48 -17.70 26.29
C LYS A 269 16.54 -18.57 25.05
N THR A 270 16.46 -18.00 23.87
CA THR A 270 16.43 -18.76 22.61
C THR A 270 17.80 -18.89 21.94
N GLY A 271 18.76 -18.05 22.34
CA GLY A 271 20.07 -17.95 21.70
C GLY A 271 20.04 -17.40 20.27
N LYS A 272 18.89 -16.84 19.82
CA LYS A 272 18.67 -16.35 18.47
C LYS A 272 18.22 -14.90 18.50
N SER A 273 18.72 -14.09 17.54
CA SER A 273 18.19 -12.72 17.35
C SER A 273 16.74 -12.79 16.88
N VAL A 274 15.91 -11.93 17.47
CA VAL A 274 14.55 -11.71 16.99
C VAL A 274 14.55 -10.86 15.73
N ILE A 275 15.46 -9.88 15.66
CA ILE A 275 15.58 -9.02 14.48
C ILE A 275 16.27 -9.80 13.36
N SER A 276 15.54 -10.07 12.30
CA SER A 276 16.02 -10.86 11.17
C SER A 276 15.79 -10.19 9.84
N SER A 277 16.49 -10.65 8.81
CA SER A 277 16.23 -10.24 7.42
C SER A 277 15.02 -10.97 6.81
N GLU A 278 14.49 -11.97 7.50
CA GLU A 278 13.33 -12.74 7.05
C GLU A 278 12.07 -11.86 6.99
N LYS A 279 11.25 -12.09 5.99
CA LYS A 279 9.99 -11.38 5.76
C LYS A 279 8.81 -12.30 6.09
N ALA A 280 7.69 -11.72 6.45
CA ALA A 280 6.45 -12.49 6.58
C ALA A 280 6.08 -13.18 5.25
N SER A 281 6.43 -12.57 4.10
CA SER A 281 6.24 -13.16 2.78
C SER A 281 7.08 -14.43 2.52
N ASP A 282 8.14 -14.68 3.28
CA ASP A 282 8.97 -15.88 3.13
C ASP A 282 8.28 -17.14 3.72
N TYR A 283 7.21 -16.92 4.48
CA TYR A 283 6.36 -17.93 5.12
C TYR A 283 4.95 -18.02 4.52
N LEU A 284 4.77 -17.53 3.29
CA LEU A 284 3.48 -17.62 2.60
C LEU A 284 3.16 -19.08 2.28
N LEU A 285 1.89 -19.43 2.38
CA LEU A 285 1.41 -20.74 1.94
C LEU A 285 1.69 -20.95 0.45
N PRO A 286 2.06 -22.18 0.03
CA PRO A 286 2.21 -22.53 -1.37
C PRO A 286 0.93 -22.20 -2.17
N PRO A 287 1.03 -21.88 -3.47
CA PRO A 287 -0.15 -21.57 -4.28
C PRO A 287 -1.25 -22.62 -4.25
N GLU A 288 -0.86 -23.89 -4.10
CA GLU A 288 -1.76 -25.06 -4.05
C GLU A 288 -2.59 -25.11 -2.75
N GLU A 289 -2.12 -24.51 -1.67
CA GLU A 289 -2.81 -24.46 -0.38
C GLU A 289 -3.65 -23.19 -0.18
N ARG A 290 -3.56 -22.22 -1.11
CA ARG A 290 -4.29 -20.94 -1.03
C ARG A 290 -5.73 -20.99 -1.51
N GLU A 291 -6.12 -22.05 -2.22
CA GLU A 291 -7.45 -22.19 -2.86
C GLU A 291 -8.41 -23.10 -2.09
N ASN A 292 -8.04 -23.68 -0.96
CA ASN A 292 -8.81 -24.70 -0.24
C ASN A 292 -9.48 -24.23 1.06
N ASP A 293 -9.57 -22.93 1.32
CA ASP A 293 -10.34 -22.39 2.47
C ASP A 293 -11.48 -21.44 2.05
#